data_e42df4204218e7c6373540b3b87b60c9
#
_entry.id   e42df4204218e7c6373540b3b87b60c9
#
_cell.length_a   1.000
_cell.length_b   1.000
_cell.length_c   1.000
_cell.angle_alpha   90.00
_cell.angle_beta   90.00
_cell.angle_gamma   90.00
#
_symmetry.space_group_name_H-M   'P 1'
#
loop_
_entity.id
_entity.type
_entity.pdbx_description
1 polymer ?
#
loop_
_entity_poly.entity_id
_entity_poly.type
_entity_poly.pdbx_seq_one_letter_code
_entity_poly.pdbx_strand_id
1 'polypeptide(L)'
;MQKIGVIFGGMSTENEVSIKSAKSVLKNLDKGLYEIYPIYIDKEGIWWKCSYNEKNDEIKNNEKIENVFKYLKNIDIAFPVLHGLYGEDGTIQGLFELLKIPYVGCHVLASSVGMDKVYTKIIFKRAGLKQAKYKYIKTYKEKYIYINEDFEEEIMNIEEIARKIEKEIKFPMFIKPSNSGSSVGINKAETNEELKKYIKEASKFDEKILVEEGIDGKEVECAVLGNKDVIASCVGEIKSADEFYSYDAKYNNQESRTNIPADISEEISDKIKKQAIRAFKAIDGKGLSRVDFFVEKNTNEIYINEINTLPGFTNISMYPKLFEKSGINYRDLLNRVIELAIN
;
A
#
# COMPACT_ATOMS: atom_id res chain seq x y z
N MET A 1 -22.00 17.88 -14.79
CA MET A 1 -21.33 17.24 -13.64
C MET A 1 -20.54 16.07 -14.18
N GLN A 2 -19.31 15.89 -13.70
CA GLN A 2 -18.49 14.71 -14.06
C GLN A 2 -19.02 13.48 -13.33
N LYS A 3 -19.02 12.34 -14.03
CA LYS A 3 -19.50 11.06 -13.50
C LYS A 3 -18.35 10.28 -12.88
N ILE A 4 -18.37 10.17 -11.56
CA ILE A 4 -17.33 9.47 -10.80
C ILE A 4 -17.80 8.06 -10.44
N GLY A 5 -17.11 7.04 -10.95
CA GLY A 5 -17.30 5.65 -10.52
C GLY A 5 -16.48 5.35 -9.29
N VAL A 6 -17.07 5.30 -8.11
CA VAL A 6 -16.37 4.86 -6.89
C VAL A 6 -16.41 3.34 -6.83
N ILE A 7 -15.25 2.70 -7.08
CA ILE A 7 -15.13 1.25 -7.23
C ILE A 7 -14.47 0.67 -5.98
N PHE A 8 -15.15 -0.25 -5.31
CA PHE A 8 -14.73 -0.77 -4.00
C PHE A 8 -15.08 -2.24 -3.81
N GLY A 9 -14.63 -2.82 -2.69
CA GLY A 9 -14.72 -4.25 -2.39
C GLY A 9 -13.51 -5.00 -2.89
N GLY A 10 -13.70 -5.89 -3.86
CA GLY A 10 -12.63 -6.68 -4.48
C GLY A 10 -12.46 -8.06 -3.85
N MET A 11 -11.69 -8.91 -4.54
CA MET A 11 -11.46 -10.31 -4.15
C MET A 11 -10.36 -10.48 -3.09
N SER A 12 -9.70 -9.39 -2.68
CA SER A 12 -8.65 -9.44 -1.67
C SER A 12 -9.20 -9.67 -0.25
N THR A 13 -8.33 -10.01 0.67
CA THR A 13 -8.64 -10.12 2.11
C THR A 13 -9.06 -8.77 2.71
N GLU A 14 -8.80 -7.66 2.03
CA GLU A 14 -9.08 -6.29 2.47
C GLU A 14 -10.43 -5.75 1.98
N ASN A 15 -11.33 -6.61 1.46
CA ASN A 15 -12.66 -6.24 0.95
C ASN A 15 -13.46 -5.37 1.94
N GLU A 16 -13.49 -5.74 3.23
CA GLU A 16 -14.24 -5.01 4.25
C GLU A 16 -13.63 -3.63 4.57
N VAL A 17 -12.30 -3.51 4.52
CA VAL A 17 -11.61 -2.23 4.68
C VAL A 17 -11.94 -1.32 3.50
N SER A 18 -11.97 -1.87 2.29
CA SER A 18 -12.38 -1.18 1.08
C SER A 18 -13.81 -0.63 1.18
N ILE A 19 -14.77 -1.40 1.68
CA ILE A 19 -16.14 -0.94 1.92
C ILE A 19 -16.18 0.23 2.90
N LYS A 20 -15.42 0.17 4.01
CA LYS A 20 -15.33 1.26 4.99
C LYS A 20 -14.71 2.53 4.37
N SER A 21 -13.64 2.37 3.57
CA SER A 21 -13.02 3.47 2.83
C SER A 21 -13.99 4.10 1.83
N ALA A 22 -14.74 3.27 1.09
CA ALA A 22 -15.71 3.74 0.12
C ALA A 22 -16.84 4.56 0.77
N LYS A 23 -17.36 4.14 1.91
CA LYS A 23 -18.35 4.93 2.67
C LYS A 23 -17.82 6.32 3.02
N SER A 24 -16.57 6.39 3.50
CA SER A 24 -15.93 7.67 3.80
C SER A 24 -15.79 8.56 2.56
N VAL A 25 -15.37 8.01 1.42
CA VAL A 25 -15.27 8.72 0.14
C VAL A 25 -16.64 9.18 -0.34
N LEU A 26 -17.62 8.28 -0.41
CA LEU A 26 -18.99 8.57 -0.86
C LEU A 26 -19.70 9.67 -0.05
N LYS A 27 -19.41 9.70 1.26
CA LYS A 27 -19.96 10.72 2.16
C LYS A 27 -19.35 12.11 1.93
N ASN A 28 -18.07 12.17 1.58
CA ASN A 28 -17.30 13.42 1.51
C ASN A 28 -17.11 13.98 0.09
N LEU A 29 -17.41 13.21 -0.97
CA LEU A 29 -17.39 13.72 -2.34
C LEU A 29 -18.38 14.87 -2.52
N ASP A 30 -17.98 15.90 -3.26
CA ASP A 30 -18.80 17.07 -3.54
C ASP A 30 -19.91 16.75 -4.56
N LYS A 31 -21.13 16.55 -4.07
CA LYS A 31 -22.31 16.25 -4.89
C LYS A 31 -22.80 17.43 -5.76
N GLY A 32 -22.25 18.61 -5.53
CA GLY A 32 -22.45 19.78 -6.40
C GLY A 32 -21.58 19.72 -7.66
N LEU A 33 -20.42 19.06 -7.59
CA LEU A 33 -19.47 18.91 -8.68
C LEU A 33 -19.59 17.59 -9.42
N TYR A 34 -19.94 16.50 -8.71
CA TYR A 34 -19.86 15.13 -9.21
C TYR A 34 -21.21 14.41 -9.15
N GLU A 35 -21.49 13.63 -10.19
CA GLU A 35 -22.51 12.59 -10.20
C GLU A 35 -21.83 11.27 -9.82
N ILE A 36 -22.24 10.65 -8.71
CA ILE A 36 -21.53 9.56 -8.08
C ILE A 36 -22.17 8.22 -8.40
N TYR A 37 -21.38 7.28 -8.91
CA TYR A 37 -21.75 5.91 -9.25
C TYR A 37 -21.00 4.93 -8.33
N PRO A 38 -21.62 4.47 -7.21
CA PRO A 38 -21.00 3.45 -6.37
C PRO A 38 -21.03 2.09 -7.09
N ILE A 39 -19.87 1.42 -7.17
CA ILE A 39 -19.70 0.14 -7.87
C ILE A 39 -18.97 -0.81 -6.91
N TYR A 40 -19.64 -1.89 -6.54
CA TYR A 40 -19.09 -2.89 -5.64
C TYR A 40 -18.61 -4.11 -6.42
N ILE A 41 -17.42 -4.61 -6.07
CA ILE A 41 -16.90 -5.90 -6.51
C ILE A 41 -16.93 -6.83 -5.30
N ASP A 42 -17.68 -7.94 -5.40
CA ASP A 42 -17.72 -8.90 -4.30
C ASP A 42 -16.48 -9.80 -4.23
N LYS A 43 -16.46 -10.70 -3.26
CA LYS A 43 -15.33 -11.63 -3.04
C LYS A 43 -15.18 -12.69 -4.15
N GLU A 44 -16.23 -12.91 -4.93
CA GLU A 44 -16.27 -13.79 -6.10
C GLU A 44 -15.92 -13.06 -7.41
N GLY A 45 -15.65 -11.74 -7.35
CA GLY A 45 -15.30 -10.91 -8.50
C GLY A 45 -16.52 -10.46 -9.32
N ILE A 46 -17.73 -10.56 -8.78
CA ILE A 46 -18.95 -10.08 -9.44
C ILE A 46 -19.11 -8.58 -9.16
N TRP A 47 -19.46 -7.82 -10.20
CA TRP A 47 -19.63 -6.38 -10.14
C TRP A 47 -21.10 -6.00 -9.96
N TRP A 48 -21.36 -5.05 -9.07
CA TRP A 48 -22.70 -4.61 -8.68
C TRP A 48 -22.85 -3.11 -8.80
N LYS A 49 -23.96 -2.65 -9.39
CA LYS A 49 -24.42 -1.26 -9.21
C LYS A 49 -24.94 -1.11 -7.81
N CYS A 50 -24.53 -0.05 -7.14
CA CYS A 50 -24.93 0.21 -5.76
C CYS A 50 -25.61 1.57 -5.62
N SER A 51 -26.32 1.73 -4.51
CA SER A 51 -26.74 3.03 -3.99
C SER A 51 -26.13 3.23 -2.60
N TYR A 52 -25.86 4.47 -2.27
CA TYR A 52 -25.38 4.85 -0.95
C TYR A 52 -26.39 5.76 -0.27
N ASN A 53 -26.84 5.35 0.92
CA ASN A 53 -27.72 6.15 1.77
C ASN A 53 -26.91 6.82 2.87
N GLU A 54 -26.71 8.13 2.76
CA GLU A 54 -25.92 8.90 3.70
C GLU A 54 -26.52 8.99 5.11
N LYS A 55 -27.86 8.88 5.23
CA LYS A 55 -28.56 9.04 6.53
C LYS A 55 -28.26 7.88 7.49
N ASN A 56 -28.17 6.66 6.96
CA ASN A 56 -27.89 5.46 7.75
C ASN A 56 -26.51 4.85 7.43
N ASP A 57 -25.68 5.54 6.63
CA ASP A 57 -24.35 5.10 6.20
C ASP A 57 -24.36 3.68 5.59
N GLU A 58 -25.34 3.41 4.73
CA GLU A 58 -25.57 2.08 4.16
C GLU A 58 -25.32 2.06 2.65
N ILE A 59 -24.58 1.04 2.20
CA ILE A 59 -24.42 0.70 0.79
C ILE A 59 -25.33 -0.50 0.50
N LYS A 60 -26.13 -0.40 -0.56
CA LYS A 60 -27.02 -1.46 -1.00
C LYS A 60 -26.68 -1.85 -2.44
N ASN A 61 -26.49 -3.16 -2.66
CA ASN A 61 -26.35 -3.72 -4.01
C ASN A 61 -27.73 -3.71 -4.67
N ASN A 62 -27.82 -3.07 -5.84
CA ASN A 62 -29.10 -2.91 -6.55
C ASN A 62 -29.23 -3.91 -7.71
N GLU A 63 -28.19 -4.00 -8.56
CA GLU A 63 -28.24 -4.76 -9.81
C GLU A 63 -26.85 -5.28 -10.16
N LYS A 64 -26.76 -6.53 -10.59
CA LYS A 64 -25.54 -7.12 -11.14
C LYS A 64 -25.19 -6.47 -12.48
N ILE A 65 -23.92 -6.16 -12.66
CA ILE A 65 -23.39 -5.62 -13.91
C ILE A 65 -23.01 -6.78 -14.82
N GLU A 66 -23.83 -7.07 -15.81
CA GLU A 66 -23.59 -8.18 -16.74
C GLU A 66 -22.42 -7.91 -17.70
N ASN A 67 -22.19 -6.66 -18.09
CA ASN A 67 -21.09 -6.27 -18.97
C ASN A 67 -20.35 -5.09 -18.39
N VAL A 68 -19.27 -5.40 -17.66
CA VAL A 68 -18.42 -4.41 -16.95
C VAL A 68 -17.81 -3.39 -17.92
N PHE A 69 -17.29 -3.85 -19.06
CA PHE A 69 -16.69 -2.96 -20.07
C PHE A 69 -17.65 -1.93 -20.62
N LYS A 70 -18.90 -2.37 -20.91
CA LYS A 70 -19.95 -1.47 -21.39
C LYS A 70 -20.40 -0.51 -20.28
N TYR A 71 -20.51 -1.00 -19.06
CA TYR A 71 -20.99 -0.20 -17.94
C TYR A 71 -20.00 0.91 -17.56
N LEU A 72 -18.72 0.57 -17.45
CA LEU A 72 -17.66 1.52 -17.09
C LEU A 72 -17.50 2.66 -18.10
N LYS A 73 -17.90 2.48 -19.37
CA LYS A 73 -17.93 3.57 -20.36
C LYS A 73 -18.95 4.69 -20.04
N ASN A 74 -19.81 4.51 -19.06
CA ASN A 74 -20.76 5.54 -18.64
C ASN A 74 -20.18 6.46 -17.55
N ILE A 75 -19.01 6.18 -17.00
CA ILE A 75 -18.32 7.05 -16.06
C ILE A 75 -17.23 7.85 -16.77
N ASP A 76 -16.95 9.04 -16.28
CA ASP A 76 -15.92 9.91 -16.82
C ASP A 76 -14.57 9.66 -16.12
N ILE A 77 -14.60 9.33 -14.84
CA ILE A 77 -13.41 9.08 -14.00
C ILE A 77 -13.70 7.90 -13.07
N ALA A 78 -12.76 6.97 -12.98
CA ALA A 78 -12.79 5.90 -11.98
C ALA A 78 -12.06 6.35 -10.70
N PHE A 79 -12.70 6.15 -9.55
CA PHE A 79 -12.10 6.31 -8.24
C PHE A 79 -12.01 4.94 -7.57
N PRO A 80 -10.93 4.18 -7.80
CA PRO A 80 -10.73 2.92 -7.11
C PRO A 80 -10.48 3.19 -5.61
N VAL A 81 -11.16 2.45 -4.77
CA VAL A 81 -10.99 2.42 -3.31
C VAL A 81 -10.79 0.96 -2.91
N LEU A 82 -10.01 0.27 -3.72
CA LEU A 82 -9.65 -1.13 -3.56
C LEU A 82 -8.34 -1.23 -2.79
N HIS A 83 -8.18 -2.28 -1.98
CA HIS A 83 -6.96 -2.50 -1.21
C HIS A 83 -6.39 -3.90 -1.46
N GLY A 84 -5.06 -3.99 -1.48
CA GLY A 84 -4.33 -5.24 -1.70
C GLY A 84 -4.38 -5.72 -3.16
N LEU A 85 -4.33 -7.04 -3.34
CA LEU A 85 -4.32 -7.68 -4.66
C LEU A 85 -5.52 -7.28 -5.51
N TYR A 86 -5.29 -7.14 -6.83
CA TYR A 86 -6.23 -6.66 -7.86
C TYR A 86 -6.62 -5.18 -7.73
N GLY A 87 -6.28 -4.50 -6.62
CA GLY A 87 -6.53 -3.08 -6.41
C GLY A 87 -5.28 -2.22 -6.52
N GLU A 88 -4.17 -2.68 -5.94
CA GLU A 88 -2.92 -1.93 -5.84
C GLU A 88 -1.78 -2.46 -6.72
N ASP A 89 -2.00 -3.54 -7.46
CA ASP A 89 -0.99 -4.31 -8.20
C ASP A 89 -0.91 -4.00 -9.70
N GLY A 90 -1.65 -3.00 -10.18
CA GLY A 90 -1.72 -2.65 -11.60
C GLY A 90 -2.85 -3.34 -12.38
N THR A 91 -3.53 -4.34 -11.78
CA THR A 91 -4.57 -5.12 -12.47
C THR A 91 -5.79 -4.27 -12.82
N ILE A 92 -6.39 -3.59 -11.83
CA ILE A 92 -7.54 -2.71 -12.08
C ILE A 92 -7.14 -1.48 -12.91
N GLN A 93 -5.93 -0.97 -12.70
CA GLN A 93 -5.38 0.14 -13.47
C GLN A 93 -5.28 -0.25 -14.96
N GLY A 94 -4.82 -1.48 -15.26
CA GLY A 94 -4.78 -2.00 -16.62
C GLY A 94 -6.15 -2.07 -17.29
N LEU A 95 -7.21 -2.39 -16.55
CA LEU A 95 -8.58 -2.33 -17.05
C LEU A 95 -8.97 -0.89 -17.45
N PHE A 96 -8.66 0.10 -16.62
CA PHE A 96 -8.98 1.50 -16.91
C PHE A 96 -8.17 2.02 -18.12
N GLU A 97 -6.90 1.65 -18.24
CA GLU A 97 -6.06 1.98 -19.41
C GLU A 97 -6.65 1.43 -20.71
N LEU A 98 -7.06 0.15 -20.74
CA LEU A 98 -7.68 -0.47 -21.90
C LEU A 98 -9.01 0.22 -22.30
N LEU A 99 -9.76 0.70 -21.32
CA LEU A 99 -11.01 1.40 -21.53
C LEU A 99 -10.82 2.91 -21.79
N LYS A 100 -9.61 3.43 -21.65
CA LYS A 100 -9.26 4.86 -21.73
C LYS A 100 -10.09 5.71 -20.76
N ILE A 101 -10.29 5.21 -19.55
CA ILE A 101 -10.99 5.90 -18.47
C ILE A 101 -9.93 6.50 -17.54
N PRO A 102 -9.87 7.82 -17.35
CA PRO A 102 -9.05 8.44 -16.32
C PRO A 102 -9.37 7.86 -14.93
N TYR A 103 -8.37 7.72 -14.08
CA TYR A 103 -8.57 7.15 -12.75
C TYR A 103 -7.67 7.75 -11.69
N VAL A 104 -8.18 7.78 -10.47
CA VAL A 104 -7.47 8.26 -9.29
C VAL A 104 -6.43 7.24 -8.85
N GLY A 105 -5.22 7.69 -8.56
CA GLY A 105 -4.13 6.88 -8.03
C GLY A 105 -2.96 6.70 -8.98
N CYS A 106 -2.05 5.83 -8.58
CA CYS A 106 -0.89 5.48 -9.37
C CYS A 106 -1.28 4.66 -10.61
N HIS A 107 -0.48 4.80 -11.69
CA HIS A 107 -0.68 4.04 -12.92
C HIS A 107 -0.13 2.61 -12.81
N VAL A 108 -0.32 1.81 -13.87
CA VAL A 108 0.01 0.37 -13.91
C VAL A 108 1.42 0.08 -13.41
N LEU A 109 2.43 0.75 -13.95
CA LEU A 109 3.83 0.50 -13.58
C LEU A 109 4.08 0.76 -12.09
N ALA A 110 3.70 1.93 -11.61
CA ALA A 110 3.92 2.31 -10.22
C ALA A 110 3.16 1.41 -9.24
N SER A 111 1.93 1.03 -9.59
CA SER A 111 1.11 0.11 -8.80
C SER A 111 1.74 -1.28 -8.74
N SER A 112 2.14 -1.86 -9.87
CA SER A 112 2.75 -3.18 -9.92
C SER A 112 4.09 -3.22 -9.18
N VAL A 113 4.92 -2.19 -9.35
CA VAL A 113 6.19 -2.09 -8.62
C VAL A 113 5.95 -1.85 -7.14
N GLY A 114 5.03 -0.96 -6.76
CA GLY A 114 4.74 -0.63 -5.37
C GLY A 114 4.20 -1.82 -4.57
N MET A 115 3.46 -2.71 -5.22
CA MET A 115 2.94 -3.92 -4.60
C MET A 115 4.03 -4.98 -4.36
N ASP A 116 5.00 -5.10 -5.27
CA ASP A 116 6.10 -6.06 -5.18
C ASP A 116 7.26 -5.50 -4.34
N LYS A 117 7.34 -5.93 -3.08
CA LYS A 117 8.35 -5.45 -2.13
C LYS A 117 9.78 -5.63 -2.63
N VAL A 118 10.07 -6.71 -3.36
CA VAL A 118 11.42 -6.98 -3.87
C VAL A 118 11.78 -5.98 -4.97
N TYR A 119 10.90 -5.79 -5.96
CA TYR A 119 11.17 -4.86 -7.06
C TYR A 119 11.16 -3.41 -6.60
N THR A 120 10.28 -3.05 -5.66
CA THR A 120 10.31 -1.74 -4.99
C THR A 120 11.69 -1.47 -4.36
N LYS A 121 12.23 -2.44 -3.62
CA LYS A 121 13.54 -2.31 -2.98
C LYS A 121 14.69 -2.16 -3.98
N ILE A 122 14.64 -2.86 -5.10
CA ILE A 122 15.64 -2.73 -6.17
C ILE A 122 15.63 -1.30 -6.72
N ILE A 123 14.44 -0.74 -6.96
CA ILE A 123 14.28 0.64 -7.46
C ILE A 123 14.74 1.64 -6.39
N PHE A 124 14.36 1.46 -5.13
CA PHE A 124 14.77 2.34 -4.04
C PHE A 124 16.29 2.33 -3.83
N LYS A 125 16.95 1.17 -3.96
CA LYS A 125 18.42 1.07 -3.96
C LYS A 125 19.02 1.94 -5.08
N ARG A 126 18.48 1.87 -6.30
CA ARG A 126 18.93 2.68 -7.43
C ARG A 126 18.64 4.16 -7.24
N ALA A 127 17.56 4.52 -6.55
CA ALA A 127 17.21 5.90 -6.20
C ALA A 127 18.04 6.47 -5.03
N GLY A 128 18.95 5.69 -4.44
CA GLY A 128 19.78 6.11 -3.32
C GLY A 128 19.02 6.30 -2.00
N LEU A 129 17.93 5.54 -1.82
CA LEU A 129 17.16 5.50 -0.58
C LEU A 129 17.72 4.41 0.33
N LYS A 130 18.03 4.75 1.58
CA LYS A 130 18.52 3.80 2.56
C LYS A 130 17.40 2.86 3.00
N GLN A 131 17.68 1.56 3.05
CA GLN A 131 16.73 0.51 3.42
C GLN A 131 17.40 -0.51 4.33
N ALA A 132 16.61 -1.28 5.07
CA ALA A 132 17.08 -2.44 5.80
C ALA A 132 17.81 -3.40 4.85
N LYS A 133 18.84 -4.09 5.34
CA LYS A 133 19.45 -5.18 4.57
C LYS A 133 18.39 -6.22 4.25
N TYR A 134 18.44 -6.75 3.03
CA TYR A 134 17.47 -7.74 2.61
C TYR A 134 18.09 -8.76 1.67
N LYS A 135 17.47 -9.93 1.65
CA LYS A 135 17.63 -10.96 0.63
C LYS A 135 16.26 -11.44 0.19
N TYR A 136 16.17 -12.01 -0.98
CA TYR A 136 14.94 -12.65 -1.41
C TYR A 136 15.21 -13.99 -2.06
N ILE A 137 14.23 -14.85 -1.98
CA ILE A 137 14.23 -16.18 -2.53
C ILE A 137 12.95 -16.39 -3.32
N LYS A 138 13.01 -17.27 -4.32
CA LYS A 138 11.82 -17.80 -4.97
C LYS A 138 11.59 -19.25 -4.57
N THR A 139 10.35 -19.67 -4.58
CA THR A 139 9.96 -21.06 -4.36
C THR A 139 9.26 -21.61 -5.60
N TYR A 140 9.65 -22.80 -6.02
CA TYR A 140 9.03 -23.49 -7.13
C TYR A 140 9.03 -25.01 -6.88
N LYS A 141 7.84 -25.63 -6.80
CA LYS A 141 7.69 -27.08 -6.57
C LYS A 141 8.60 -27.60 -5.44
N GLU A 142 8.48 -27.01 -4.26
CA GLU A 142 9.25 -27.34 -3.04
C GLU A 142 10.77 -27.09 -3.12
N LYS A 143 11.24 -26.49 -4.22
CA LYS A 143 12.63 -26.02 -4.33
C LYS A 143 12.72 -24.56 -3.90
N TYR A 144 13.83 -24.21 -3.28
CA TYR A 144 14.16 -22.84 -2.94
C TYR A 144 15.26 -22.35 -3.87
N ILE A 145 15.09 -21.16 -4.40
CA ILE A 145 15.98 -20.52 -5.35
C ILE A 145 16.47 -19.23 -4.70
N TYR A 146 17.73 -19.20 -4.33
CA TYR A 146 18.39 -17.99 -3.85
C TYR A 146 18.73 -17.10 -5.04
N ILE A 147 18.43 -15.80 -4.96
CA ILE A 147 18.75 -14.83 -6.00
C ILE A 147 19.79 -13.85 -5.46
N ASN A 148 20.93 -13.76 -6.13
CA ASN A 148 21.97 -12.82 -5.76
C ASN A 148 21.73 -11.41 -6.34
N GLU A 149 22.63 -10.46 -6.09
CA GLU A 149 22.50 -9.08 -6.55
C GLU A 149 22.62 -8.93 -8.07
N ASP A 150 23.23 -9.89 -8.76
CA ASP A 150 23.38 -9.95 -10.22
C ASP A 150 22.26 -10.73 -10.90
N PHE A 151 21.21 -11.09 -10.15
CA PHE A 151 20.06 -11.91 -10.58
C PHE A 151 20.44 -13.34 -10.99
N GLU A 152 21.57 -13.86 -10.55
CA GLU A 152 21.89 -15.25 -10.74
C GLU A 152 21.10 -16.12 -9.77
N GLU A 153 20.57 -17.24 -10.28
CA GLU A 153 19.74 -18.17 -9.55
C GLU A 153 20.53 -19.38 -9.06
N GLU A 154 20.47 -19.69 -7.78
CA GLU A 154 21.11 -20.84 -7.17
C GLU A 154 20.07 -21.69 -6.42
N ILE A 155 19.87 -22.95 -6.89
CA ILE A 155 18.95 -23.86 -6.22
C ILE A 155 19.65 -24.41 -4.98
N MET A 156 19.00 -24.22 -3.85
CA MET A 156 19.50 -24.61 -2.52
C MET A 156 18.44 -25.31 -1.70
N ASN A 157 18.82 -26.08 -0.71
CA ASN A 157 17.87 -26.51 0.32
C ASN A 157 17.65 -25.41 1.36
N ILE A 158 16.65 -25.56 2.20
CA ILE A 158 16.25 -24.53 3.16
C ILE A 158 17.33 -24.27 4.22
N GLU A 159 18.11 -25.29 4.60
CA GLU A 159 19.20 -25.20 5.57
C GLU A 159 20.37 -24.38 5.01
N GLU A 160 20.69 -24.55 3.73
CA GLU A 160 21.73 -23.79 3.03
C GLU A 160 21.33 -22.34 2.88
N ILE A 161 20.08 -22.07 2.46
CA ILE A 161 19.53 -20.70 2.34
C ILE A 161 19.58 -20.00 3.70
N ALA A 162 19.05 -20.62 4.75
CA ALA A 162 19.02 -20.01 6.07
C ALA A 162 20.43 -19.64 6.56
N ARG A 163 21.38 -20.55 6.40
CA ARG A 163 22.79 -20.29 6.74
C ARG A 163 23.42 -19.19 5.90
N LYS A 164 23.05 -19.08 4.60
CA LYS A 164 23.57 -18.04 3.69
C LYS A 164 23.02 -16.67 4.09
N ILE A 165 21.72 -16.58 4.39
CA ILE A 165 21.07 -15.34 4.84
C ILE A 165 21.63 -14.88 6.19
N GLU A 166 21.78 -15.78 7.18
CA GLU A 166 22.29 -15.47 8.52
C GLU A 166 23.70 -14.87 8.52
N LYS A 167 24.53 -15.23 7.55
CA LYS A 167 25.87 -14.62 7.39
C LYS A 167 25.83 -13.15 7.00
N GLU A 168 24.75 -12.71 6.35
CA GLU A 168 24.65 -11.37 5.78
C GLU A 168 23.65 -10.47 6.53
N ILE A 169 22.62 -11.05 7.14
CA ILE A 169 21.58 -10.35 7.88
C ILE A 169 21.54 -10.86 9.32
N LYS A 170 21.45 -9.94 10.28
CA LYS A 170 21.35 -10.27 11.70
C LYS A 170 19.91 -10.45 12.13
N PHE A 171 19.70 -11.30 13.13
CA PHE A 171 18.41 -11.39 13.83
C PHE A 171 18.15 -10.12 14.69
N PRO A 172 16.90 -9.71 14.92
CA PRO A 172 15.69 -10.33 14.36
C PRO A 172 15.55 -10.05 12.84
N MET A 173 14.97 -11.02 12.13
CA MET A 173 14.66 -10.89 10.70
C MET A 173 13.15 -10.91 10.48
N PHE A 174 12.67 -10.14 9.51
CA PHE A 174 11.28 -10.18 9.05
C PHE A 174 11.17 -10.92 7.73
N ILE A 175 10.31 -11.93 7.71
CA ILE A 175 10.03 -12.75 6.54
C ILE A 175 8.67 -12.33 5.98
N LYS A 176 8.63 -11.95 4.70
CA LYS A 176 7.47 -11.34 4.07
C LYS A 176 7.21 -11.96 2.70
N PRO A 177 5.97 -12.34 2.36
CA PRO A 177 5.58 -12.53 0.95
C PRO A 177 5.79 -11.22 0.19
N SER A 178 6.29 -11.26 -1.05
CA SER A 178 6.61 -10.04 -1.80
C SER A 178 5.36 -9.25 -2.19
N ASN A 179 4.32 -9.95 -2.66
CA ASN A 179 3.07 -9.36 -3.18
C ASN A 179 1.91 -9.55 -2.20
N SER A 180 2.08 -9.19 -0.93
CA SER A 180 0.99 -9.23 0.05
C SER A 180 0.84 -7.89 0.75
N GLY A 181 -0.43 -7.54 1.07
CA GLY A 181 -0.79 -6.36 1.86
C GLY A 181 -1.13 -6.70 3.30
N SER A 182 -1.42 -5.67 4.11
CA SER A 182 -1.98 -5.78 5.47
C SER A 182 -1.28 -6.77 6.39
N SER A 183 0.02 -6.89 6.28
CA SER A 183 0.85 -7.79 7.13
C SER A 183 0.50 -9.29 7.01
N VAL A 184 -0.25 -9.71 5.99
CA VAL A 184 -0.58 -11.14 5.77
C VAL A 184 0.68 -11.93 5.43
N GLY A 185 0.93 -13.00 6.20
CA GLY A 185 2.08 -13.88 6.01
C GLY A 185 3.42 -13.31 6.48
N ILE A 186 3.44 -12.16 7.15
CA ILE A 186 4.66 -11.57 7.72
C ILE A 186 4.94 -12.19 9.10
N ASN A 187 6.18 -12.60 9.33
CA ASN A 187 6.63 -13.16 10.59
C ASN A 187 8.01 -12.59 10.98
N LYS A 188 8.25 -12.46 12.30
CA LYS A 188 9.53 -12.09 12.89
C LYS A 188 10.25 -13.37 13.34
N ALA A 189 11.46 -13.59 12.85
CA ALA A 189 12.33 -14.67 13.28
C ALA A 189 13.45 -14.13 14.17
N GLU A 190 13.71 -14.82 15.26
CA GLU A 190 14.80 -14.54 16.21
C GLU A 190 15.88 -15.62 16.17
N THR A 191 15.57 -16.73 15.50
CA THR A 191 16.46 -17.90 15.38
C THR A 191 16.47 -18.46 13.97
N ASN A 192 17.50 -19.25 13.66
CA ASN A 192 17.61 -19.95 12.37
C ASN A 192 16.44 -20.93 12.13
N GLU A 193 15.96 -21.60 13.18
CA GLU A 193 14.83 -22.53 13.08
C GLU A 193 13.53 -21.79 12.72
N GLU A 194 13.30 -20.63 13.34
CA GLU A 194 12.17 -19.77 13.01
C GLU A 194 12.27 -19.19 11.59
N LEU A 195 13.47 -18.78 11.16
CA LEU A 195 13.71 -18.33 9.80
C LEU A 195 13.26 -19.39 8.78
N LYS A 196 13.70 -20.65 8.95
CA LYS A 196 13.31 -21.76 8.07
C LYS A 196 11.80 -22.03 8.11
N LYS A 197 11.20 -21.99 9.30
CA LYS A 197 9.76 -22.17 9.49
C LYS A 197 8.99 -21.08 8.74
N TYR A 198 9.34 -19.83 8.95
CA TYR A 198 8.60 -18.71 8.39
C TYR A 198 8.81 -18.50 6.88
N ILE A 199 9.96 -18.91 6.34
CA ILE A 199 10.13 -19.01 4.87
C ILE A 199 9.10 -19.99 4.29
N LYS A 200 8.92 -21.19 4.92
CA LYS A 200 7.93 -22.16 4.48
C LYS A 200 6.48 -21.66 4.64
N GLU A 201 6.21 -20.88 5.68
CA GLU A 201 4.88 -20.28 5.87
C GLU A 201 4.61 -19.18 4.82
N ALA A 202 5.55 -18.28 4.59
CA ALA A 202 5.42 -17.21 3.61
C ALA A 202 5.25 -17.75 2.17
N SER A 203 5.89 -18.89 1.85
CA SER A 203 5.78 -19.53 0.54
C SER A 203 4.37 -20.05 0.20
N LYS A 204 3.47 -20.12 1.18
CA LYS A 204 2.06 -20.45 0.93
C LYS A 204 1.27 -19.27 0.36
N PHE A 205 1.78 -18.06 0.51
CA PHE A 205 1.12 -16.83 0.07
C PHE A 205 1.72 -16.25 -1.21
N ASP A 206 3.03 -16.43 -1.43
CA ASP A 206 3.72 -15.94 -2.61
C ASP A 206 4.92 -16.84 -2.93
N GLU A 207 5.21 -17.00 -4.21
CA GLU A 207 6.43 -17.69 -4.67
C GLU A 207 7.70 -16.88 -4.36
N LYS A 208 7.60 -15.57 -4.20
CA LYS A 208 8.70 -14.66 -3.91
C LYS A 208 8.65 -14.21 -2.46
N ILE A 209 9.70 -14.50 -1.72
CA ILE A 209 9.80 -14.25 -0.28
C ILE A 209 10.96 -13.31 -0.01
N LEU A 210 10.67 -12.22 0.67
CA LEU A 210 11.63 -11.24 1.16
C LEU A 210 12.02 -11.58 2.60
N VAL A 211 13.32 -11.52 2.90
CA VAL A 211 13.87 -11.60 4.25
C VAL A 211 14.63 -10.31 4.53
N GLU A 212 14.26 -9.58 5.56
CA GLU A 212 14.80 -8.28 5.93
C GLU A 212 15.33 -8.25 7.35
N GLU A 213 16.37 -7.43 7.56
CA GLU A 213 16.85 -7.05 8.89
C GLU A 213 15.79 -6.24 9.64
N GLY A 214 15.55 -6.56 10.90
CA GLY A 214 14.69 -5.76 11.78
C GLY A 214 15.37 -4.44 12.16
N ILE A 215 14.64 -3.34 11.99
CA ILE A 215 15.08 -2.00 12.43
C ILE A 215 14.39 -1.65 13.74
N ASP A 216 15.17 -1.41 14.80
CA ASP A 216 14.65 -0.90 16.08
C ASP A 216 14.49 0.62 15.99
N GLY A 217 13.25 1.09 15.89
CA GLY A 217 12.99 2.51 15.70
C GLY A 217 11.52 2.87 15.65
N LYS A 218 11.25 4.15 15.41
CA LYS A 218 9.90 4.67 15.23
C LYS A 218 9.41 4.36 13.82
N GLU A 219 8.22 3.78 13.69
CA GLU A 219 7.54 3.65 12.41
C GLU A 219 6.82 4.96 12.09
N VAL A 220 7.13 5.55 10.95
CA VAL A 220 6.59 6.85 10.54
C VAL A 220 6.11 6.81 9.10
N GLU A 221 5.05 7.55 8.82
CA GLU A 221 4.40 7.59 7.52
C GLU A 221 4.33 9.01 6.97
N CYS A 222 4.49 9.16 5.67
CA CYS A 222 4.38 10.42 4.94
C CYS A 222 3.50 10.25 3.70
N ALA A 223 2.45 11.05 3.60
CA ALA A 223 1.56 11.05 2.43
C ALA A 223 2.15 11.94 1.32
N VAL A 224 1.98 11.50 0.08
CA VAL A 224 2.45 12.20 -1.13
C VAL A 224 1.30 12.41 -2.08
N LEU A 225 1.24 13.58 -2.72
CA LEU A 225 0.17 13.99 -3.63
C LEU A 225 0.75 14.78 -4.81
N GLY A 226 0.35 14.44 -6.03
CA GLY A 226 0.71 15.19 -7.23
C GLY A 226 1.15 14.32 -8.40
N ASN A 227 1.29 14.94 -9.56
CA ASN A 227 1.86 14.36 -10.77
C ASN A 227 3.23 14.97 -11.06
N LYS A 228 3.25 16.19 -11.60
CA LYS A 228 4.45 16.95 -11.90
C LYS A 228 4.95 17.69 -10.66
N ASP A 229 4.05 18.44 -10.03
CA ASP A 229 4.31 19.18 -8.81
C ASP A 229 3.86 18.33 -7.60
N VAL A 230 4.83 17.59 -7.05
CA VAL A 230 4.58 16.63 -6.00
C VAL A 230 4.83 17.27 -4.64
N ILE A 231 3.84 17.19 -3.76
CA ILE A 231 3.90 17.65 -2.37
C ILE A 231 3.88 16.47 -1.39
N ALA A 232 4.51 16.65 -0.24
CA ALA A 232 4.46 15.73 0.88
C ALA A 232 3.73 16.38 2.06
N SER A 233 3.00 15.58 2.81
CA SER A 233 2.33 15.98 4.04
C SER A 233 3.31 16.19 5.20
N CYS A 234 2.81 16.55 6.37
CA CYS A 234 3.54 16.31 7.62
C CYS A 234 3.77 14.81 7.82
N VAL A 235 4.74 14.46 8.66
CA VAL A 235 5.04 13.06 9.02
C VAL A 235 4.20 12.67 10.22
N GLY A 236 3.61 11.47 10.19
CA GLY A 236 2.90 10.86 11.31
C GLY A 236 3.64 9.64 11.84
N GLU A 237 3.49 9.36 13.13
CA GLU A 237 4.07 8.20 13.81
C GLU A 237 2.97 7.19 14.14
N ILE A 238 3.26 5.91 13.95
CA ILE A 238 2.43 4.82 14.42
C ILE A 238 3.03 4.28 15.71
N LYS A 239 2.24 4.31 16.79
CA LYS A 239 2.56 3.65 18.05
C LYS A 239 1.76 2.36 18.10
N SER A 240 2.38 1.26 17.69
CA SER A 240 1.76 -0.06 17.86
C SER A 240 1.64 -0.40 19.33
N ALA A 241 0.51 -0.98 19.73
CA ALA A 241 0.33 -1.56 21.07
C ALA A 241 1.12 -2.87 21.23
N ASP A 242 1.42 -3.54 20.10
CA ASP A 242 2.18 -4.79 20.04
C ASP A 242 3.59 -4.53 19.45
N GLU A 243 4.55 -5.43 19.72
CA GLU A 243 5.90 -5.39 19.13
C GLU A 243 5.89 -5.39 17.60
N PHE A 244 4.77 -5.75 17.00
CA PHE A 244 4.57 -5.81 15.55
C PHE A 244 3.19 -5.26 15.16
N TYR A 245 3.15 -4.35 14.18
CA TYR A 245 1.91 -3.73 13.68
C TYR A 245 1.17 -4.71 12.75
N SER A 246 0.48 -5.67 13.36
CA SER A 246 -0.29 -6.73 12.71
C SER A 246 -1.56 -6.18 12.03
N TYR A 247 -2.25 -7.04 11.24
CA TYR A 247 -3.57 -6.73 10.66
C TYR A 247 -4.58 -6.30 11.74
N ASP A 248 -4.63 -7.04 12.85
CA ASP A 248 -5.54 -6.72 13.96
C ASP A 248 -5.19 -5.38 14.62
N ALA A 249 -3.90 -5.06 14.76
CA ALA A 249 -3.44 -3.77 15.27
C ALA A 249 -3.79 -2.61 14.32
N LYS A 250 -3.82 -2.85 12.99
CA LYS A 250 -4.17 -1.83 11.98
C LYS A 250 -5.64 -1.46 11.96
N TYR A 251 -6.53 -2.43 12.14
CA TYR A 251 -7.96 -2.24 11.86
C TYR A 251 -8.91 -2.52 13.02
N ASN A 252 -8.50 -3.29 14.02
CA ASN A 252 -9.36 -3.76 15.10
C ASN A 252 -8.89 -3.34 16.50
N ASN A 253 -7.60 -3.02 16.69
CA ASN A 253 -7.08 -2.67 18.01
C ASN A 253 -7.19 -1.16 18.28
N GLN A 254 -8.06 -0.77 19.21
CA GLN A 254 -8.26 0.62 19.64
C GLN A 254 -7.06 1.19 20.45
N GLU A 255 -6.09 0.35 20.84
CA GLU A 255 -4.90 0.77 21.59
C GLU A 255 -3.77 1.26 20.68
N SER A 256 -3.79 0.96 19.39
CA SER A 256 -2.87 1.54 18.42
C SER A 256 -3.14 3.04 18.27
N ARG A 257 -2.17 3.86 18.63
CA ARG A 257 -2.28 5.32 18.62
C ARG A 257 -1.45 5.88 17.45
N THR A 258 -2.02 6.85 16.78
CA THR A 258 -1.28 7.67 15.82
C THR A 258 -0.91 9.01 16.43
N ASN A 259 0.33 9.43 16.25
CA ASN A 259 0.80 10.75 16.66
C ASN A 259 1.08 11.62 15.42
N ILE A 260 0.28 12.68 15.21
CA ILE A 260 0.38 13.55 14.04
C ILE A 260 0.45 15.02 14.51
N PRO A 261 1.55 15.70 14.28
CA PRO A 261 2.79 15.24 13.66
C PRO A 261 3.56 14.23 14.54
N ALA A 262 4.45 13.45 13.91
CA ALA A 262 5.33 12.51 14.59
C ALA A 262 6.26 13.24 15.60
N ASP A 263 6.59 12.56 16.68
CA ASP A 263 7.56 13.04 17.69
C ASP A 263 9.02 12.77 17.20
N ILE A 264 9.44 13.56 16.20
CA ILE A 264 10.77 13.58 15.61
C ILE A 264 11.22 15.03 15.37
N SER A 265 12.53 15.25 15.21
CA SER A 265 13.02 16.61 14.92
C SER A 265 12.54 17.11 13.55
N GLU A 266 12.44 18.43 13.39
CA GLU A 266 12.07 19.05 12.13
C GLU A 266 13.03 18.66 10.99
N GLU A 267 14.33 18.58 11.30
CA GLU A 267 15.36 18.14 10.34
C GLU A 267 15.07 16.72 9.79
N ILE A 268 14.71 15.78 10.69
CA ILE A 268 14.37 14.41 10.30
C ILE A 268 13.06 14.40 9.49
N SER A 269 12.05 15.14 9.93
CA SER A 269 10.78 15.29 9.23
C SER A 269 10.99 15.80 7.80
N ASP A 270 11.81 16.82 7.60
CA ASP A 270 12.09 17.36 6.25
C ASP A 270 12.88 16.41 5.38
N LYS A 271 13.79 15.62 5.95
CA LYS A 271 14.49 14.55 5.23
C LYS A 271 13.51 13.48 4.77
N ILE A 272 12.58 13.05 5.63
CA ILE A 272 11.55 12.06 5.30
C ILE A 272 10.65 12.55 4.17
N LYS A 273 10.14 13.79 4.23
CA LYS A 273 9.33 14.40 3.16
C LYS A 273 10.05 14.36 1.80
N LYS A 274 11.34 14.75 1.78
CA LYS A 274 12.18 14.71 0.57
C LYS A 274 12.37 13.29 0.05
N GLN A 275 12.59 12.32 0.96
CA GLN A 275 12.74 10.91 0.59
C GLN A 275 11.41 10.31 0.12
N ALA A 276 10.27 10.67 0.71
CA ALA A 276 8.95 10.23 0.28
C ALA A 276 8.64 10.69 -1.16
N ILE A 277 8.91 11.97 -1.49
CA ILE A 277 8.77 12.48 -2.85
C ILE A 277 9.74 11.75 -3.81
N ARG A 278 10.97 11.48 -3.39
CA ARG A 278 11.95 10.73 -4.20
C ARG A 278 11.49 9.30 -4.45
N ALA A 279 11.00 8.61 -3.43
CA ALA A 279 10.47 7.26 -3.54
C ALA A 279 9.28 7.18 -4.51
N PHE A 280 8.34 8.10 -4.38
CA PHE A 280 7.20 8.23 -5.27
C PHE A 280 7.61 8.45 -6.74
N LYS A 281 8.52 9.39 -6.98
CA LYS A 281 9.05 9.64 -8.32
C LYS A 281 9.87 8.47 -8.88
N ALA A 282 10.56 7.71 -8.03
CA ALA A 282 11.39 6.58 -8.46
C ALA A 282 10.58 5.44 -9.06
N ILE A 283 9.34 5.24 -8.61
CA ILE A 283 8.42 4.24 -9.17
C ILE A 283 7.51 4.81 -10.28
N ASP A 284 7.75 6.02 -10.76
CA ASP A 284 6.87 6.76 -11.68
C ASP A 284 5.45 6.98 -11.11
N GLY A 285 5.37 7.31 -9.82
CA GLY A 285 4.11 7.54 -9.12
C GLY A 285 3.30 8.70 -9.67
N LYS A 286 1.99 8.57 -9.65
CA LYS A 286 0.98 9.56 -10.06
C LYS A 286 -0.11 9.66 -9.01
N GLY A 287 -0.74 10.84 -8.94
CA GLY A 287 -1.88 11.10 -8.07
C GLY A 287 -1.49 11.10 -6.59
N LEU A 288 -1.37 9.93 -5.99
CA LEU A 288 -1.21 9.78 -4.54
C LEU A 288 -0.41 8.54 -4.14
N SER A 289 0.22 8.61 -2.97
CA SER A 289 0.74 7.43 -2.27
C SER A 289 1.01 7.75 -0.79
N ARG A 290 1.22 6.71 0.02
CA ARG A 290 1.80 6.82 1.36
C ARG A 290 3.13 6.09 1.38
N VAL A 291 4.14 6.71 1.93
CA VAL A 291 5.48 6.14 2.04
C VAL A 291 5.80 5.95 3.52
N ASP A 292 6.21 4.74 3.87
CA ASP A 292 6.41 4.30 5.23
C ASP A 292 7.92 4.14 5.50
N PHE A 293 8.36 4.60 6.67
CA PHE A 293 9.76 4.65 7.05
C PHE A 293 9.96 4.15 8.49
N PHE A 294 11.19 3.73 8.79
CA PHE A 294 11.68 3.61 10.15
C PHE A 294 12.71 4.71 10.43
N VAL A 295 12.61 5.32 11.61
CA VAL A 295 13.66 6.19 12.16
C VAL A 295 14.35 5.43 13.26
N GLU A 296 15.58 4.97 13.01
CA GLU A 296 16.34 4.13 13.93
C GLU A 296 16.61 4.90 15.24
N LYS A 297 16.42 4.21 16.36
CA LYS A 297 16.35 4.78 17.71
C LYS A 297 17.64 5.47 18.17
N ASN A 298 18.80 4.88 17.84
CA ASN A 298 20.08 5.34 18.39
C ASN A 298 20.77 6.35 17.48
N THR A 299 20.63 6.19 16.16
CA THR A 299 21.33 6.99 15.15
C THR A 299 20.47 8.03 14.48
N ASN A 300 19.15 7.93 14.63
CA ASN A 300 18.15 8.71 13.87
C ASN A 300 18.29 8.55 12.35
N GLU A 301 18.91 7.46 11.89
CA GLU A 301 18.95 7.13 10.48
C GLU A 301 17.57 6.75 9.94
N ILE A 302 17.27 7.20 8.72
CA ILE A 302 15.99 7.00 8.08
C ILE A 302 16.10 5.81 7.12
N TYR A 303 15.26 4.81 7.31
CA TYR A 303 15.16 3.64 6.45
C TYR A 303 13.79 3.61 5.79
N ILE A 304 13.74 3.59 4.45
CA ILE A 304 12.48 3.39 3.76
C ILE A 304 12.02 1.94 3.91
N ASN A 305 10.76 1.75 4.26
CA ASN A 305 10.13 0.43 4.41
C ASN A 305 9.39 0.05 3.13
N GLU A 306 8.29 0.74 2.84
CA GLU A 306 7.44 0.44 1.68
C GLU A 306 6.75 1.70 1.14
N ILE A 307 6.08 1.56 0.00
CA ILE A 307 5.21 2.57 -0.60
C ILE A 307 3.86 1.94 -0.91
N ASN A 308 2.79 2.62 -0.50
CA ASN A 308 1.41 2.21 -0.74
C ASN A 308 0.81 3.12 -1.82
N THR A 309 0.52 2.57 -2.98
CA THR A 309 0.07 3.33 -4.16
C THR A 309 -1.42 3.65 -4.15
N LEU A 310 -2.20 3.00 -3.28
CA LEU A 310 -3.61 3.29 -3.04
C LEU A 310 -3.93 3.17 -1.53
N PRO A 311 -3.43 4.11 -0.70
CA PRO A 311 -3.59 4.05 0.75
C PRO A 311 -5.06 4.12 1.17
N GLY A 312 -5.36 3.67 2.38
CA GLY A 312 -6.72 3.71 2.93
C GLY A 312 -7.29 5.12 3.04
N PHE A 313 -8.60 5.23 2.81
CA PHE A 313 -9.37 6.48 2.86
C PHE A 313 -10.46 6.49 3.92
N THR A 314 -10.37 5.66 4.98
CA THR A 314 -11.28 5.76 6.12
C THR A 314 -11.00 7.02 6.94
N ASN A 315 -11.93 7.45 7.78
CA ASN A 315 -11.76 8.59 8.68
C ASN A 315 -10.58 8.42 9.68
N ILE A 316 -10.15 7.17 9.90
CA ILE A 316 -9.03 6.85 10.79
C ILE A 316 -7.72 6.59 10.02
N SER A 317 -7.77 6.51 8.69
CA SER A 317 -6.61 6.26 7.84
C SER A 317 -5.59 7.39 7.91
N MET A 318 -4.32 7.03 7.91
CA MET A 318 -3.23 8.01 8.03
C MET A 318 -3.17 8.98 6.85
N TYR A 319 -3.38 8.51 5.62
CA TYR A 319 -3.25 9.35 4.43
C TYR A 319 -4.10 10.64 4.49
N PRO A 320 -5.43 10.59 4.70
CA PRO A 320 -6.22 11.81 4.84
C PRO A 320 -5.88 12.62 6.09
N LYS A 321 -5.61 11.98 7.24
CA LYS A 321 -5.23 12.69 8.47
C LYS A 321 -3.94 13.49 8.34
N LEU A 322 -2.94 12.95 7.64
CA LEU A 322 -1.68 13.62 7.39
C LEU A 322 -1.87 14.89 6.54
N PHE A 323 -2.71 14.82 5.50
CA PHE A 323 -3.02 16.00 4.71
C PHE A 323 -3.92 16.99 5.44
N GLU A 324 -4.88 16.54 6.23
CA GLU A 324 -5.71 17.43 7.07
C GLU A 324 -4.85 18.23 8.05
N LYS A 325 -3.90 17.56 8.72
CA LYS A 325 -2.94 18.23 9.60
C LYS A 325 -2.00 19.19 8.84
N SER A 326 -1.79 18.95 7.54
CA SER A 326 -1.00 19.81 6.65
C SER A 326 -1.82 20.92 5.99
N GLY A 327 -3.09 21.10 6.36
CA GLY A 327 -3.95 22.18 5.90
C GLY A 327 -4.81 21.87 4.67
N ILE A 328 -4.87 20.60 4.24
CA ILE A 328 -5.75 20.15 3.15
C ILE A 328 -6.85 19.28 3.77
N ASN A 329 -8.06 19.81 3.89
CA ASN A 329 -9.18 19.05 4.44
C ASN A 329 -9.58 17.87 3.53
N TYR A 330 -10.35 16.94 4.06
CA TYR A 330 -10.67 15.69 3.39
C TYR A 330 -11.40 15.90 2.04
N ARG A 331 -12.36 16.83 1.95
CA ARG A 331 -13.08 17.13 0.70
C ARG A 331 -12.16 17.72 -0.36
N ASP A 332 -11.31 18.68 0.02
CA ASP A 332 -10.33 19.28 -0.89
C ASP A 332 -9.31 18.24 -1.36
N LEU A 333 -8.94 17.30 -0.50
CA LEU A 333 -8.05 16.20 -0.87
C LEU A 333 -8.71 15.31 -1.94
N LEU A 334 -9.99 14.94 -1.78
CA LEU A 334 -10.73 14.17 -2.78
C LEU A 334 -10.83 14.91 -4.12
N ASN A 335 -11.12 16.21 -4.10
CA ASN A 335 -11.18 17.02 -5.32
C ASN A 335 -9.81 17.03 -6.03
N ARG A 336 -8.72 17.24 -5.28
CA ARG A 336 -7.35 17.28 -5.85
C ARG A 336 -6.95 15.94 -6.48
N VAL A 337 -7.23 14.80 -5.84
CA VAL A 337 -6.88 13.49 -6.43
C VAL A 337 -7.72 13.19 -7.69
N ILE A 338 -8.96 13.69 -7.77
CA ILE A 338 -9.80 13.60 -8.96
C ILE A 338 -9.25 14.50 -10.08
N GLU A 339 -8.86 15.73 -9.76
CA GLU A 339 -8.25 16.65 -10.72
C GLU A 339 -6.94 16.09 -11.30
N LEU A 340 -6.13 15.43 -10.45
CA LEU A 340 -4.88 14.79 -10.88
C LEU A 340 -5.11 13.60 -11.82
N ALA A 341 -6.26 12.95 -11.77
CA ALA A 341 -6.59 11.84 -12.66
C ALA A 341 -6.81 12.26 -14.12
N ILE A 342 -7.13 13.53 -14.37
CA ILE A 342 -7.44 14.07 -15.71
C ILE A 342 -6.36 15.00 -16.27
N ASN A 343 -5.31 15.30 -15.49
CA ASN A 343 -4.16 16.14 -15.84
C ASN A 343 -2.88 15.28 -15.86
#